data_a5bfc4c03cd0f1ae6087260fda4505ae
#
_entry.id   a5bfc4c03cd0f1ae6087260fda4505ae
#
_cell.length_a   1.000
_cell.length_b   1.000
_cell.length_c   1.000
_cell.angle_alpha   90.00
_cell.angle_beta   90.00
_cell.angle_gamma   90.00
#
_symmetry.space_group_name_H-M   'P 1'
#
loop_
_entity.id
_entity.type
_entity.pdbx_description
1 polymer ?
#
loop_
_entity_poly.entity_id
_entity_poly.type
_entity_poly.pdbx_seq_one_letter_code
_entity_poly.pdbx_strand_id
1 'polypeptide(L)'
;MHQRIIVRSLITKDGTLVAMNDGTLAWKPNDGRPSRTMLQGLPTVLLALRGPMGPVDAVAVGTADGDVVVLTIPRFETVAKFSLKSGSVRAITLLNEGSFHFLVGTQHGAVWSLCDGRQNRCNHLFSIDTPVSSLHLEGENVHIRSGWIHHVRTWDGTSHEVKNTSESYIVKRRRRLGEAYHLPYPA
;
A
#
# COMPACT_ATOMS: atom_id res chain seq x y z
N MET A 1 -29.88 8.81 -8.12
CA MET A 1 -29.07 7.57 -8.17
C MET A 1 -27.60 7.96 -8.25
N HIS A 2 -26.79 7.60 -7.27
CA HIS A 2 -25.34 7.84 -7.36
C HIS A 2 -24.73 6.79 -8.31
N GLN A 3 -24.04 7.28 -9.34
CA GLN A 3 -23.39 6.42 -10.31
C GLN A 3 -22.21 5.69 -9.63
N ARG A 4 -22.16 4.36 -9.75
CA ARG A 4 -21.02 3.57 -9.30
C ARG A 4 -19.85 3.77 -10.25
N ILE A 5 -18.73 4.24 -9.72
CA ILE A 5 -17.52 4.51 -10.48
C ILE A 5 -16.39 3.65 -9.93
N ILE A 6 -15.63 3.03 -10.82
CA ILE A 6 -14.41 2.30 -10.44
C ILE A 6 -13.36 3.31 -10.01
N VAL A 7 -12.90 3.21 -8.76
CA VAL A 7 -11.86 4.09 -8.22
C VAL A 7 -10.48 3.42 -8.23
N ARG A 8 -10.45 2.09 -8.15
CA ARG A 8 -9.22 1.29 -8.25
C ARG A 8 -9.51 -0.04 -8.96
N SER A 9 -8.51 -0.53 -9.67
CA SER A 9 -8.53 -1.88 -10.22
C SER A 9 -7.16 -2.52 -10.09
N LEU A 10 -7.15 -3.82 -9.90
CA LEU A 10 -5.95 -4.65 -9.81
C LEU A 10 -6.14 -5.86 -10.70
N ILE A 11 -5.33 -5.96 -11.74
CA ILE A 11 -5.34 -7.10 -12.67
C ILE A 11 -4.25 -8.06 -12.24
N THR A 12 -4.59 -9.31 -12.05
CA THR A 12 -3.68 -10.40 -11.73
C THR A 12 -3.81 -11.52 -12.76
N LYS A 13 -2.93 -12.49 -12.71
CA LYS A 13 -3.03 -13.70 -13.56
C LYS A 13 -4.29 -14.53 -13.28
N ASP A 14 -4.88 -14.41 -12.09
CA ASP A 14 -5.98 -15.24 -11.61
C ASP A 14 -7.35 -14.55 -11.78
N GLY A 15 -7.37 -13.24 -12.02
CA GLY A 15 -8.59 -12.47 -12.18
C GLY A 15 -8.39 -10.97 -11.98
N THR A 16 -9.49 -10.25 -11.90
CA THR A 16 -9.51 -8.79 -11.71
C THR A 16 -10.27 -8.43 -10.44
N LEU A 17 -9.62 -7.66 -9.58
CA LEU A 17 -10.25 -7.02 -8.42
C LEU A 17 -10.58 -5.56 -8.76
N VAL A 18 -11.81 -5.17 -8.48
CA VAL A 18 -12.31 -3.81 -8.72
C VAL A 18 -12.84 -3.22 -7.42
N ALA A 19 -12.47 -1.99 -7.14
CA ALA A 19 -13.00 -1.21 -6.04
C ALA A 19 -13.79 0.00 -6.56
N MET A 20 -14.96 0.25 -5.99
CA MET A 20 -15.89 1.29 -6.41
C MET A 20 -15.98 2.42 -5.38
N ASN A 21 -16.48 3.57 -5.82
CA ASN A 21 -16.63 4.78 -5.00
C ASN A 21 -17.70 4.65 -3.88
N ASP A 22 -18.50 3.58 -3.89
CA ASP A 22 -19.47 3.28 -2.83
C ASP A 22 -18.92 2.30 -1.77
N GLY A 23 -17.63 1.94 -1.84
CA GLY A 23 -17.00 0.95 -0.96
C GLY A 23 -17.13 -0.49 -1.45
N THR A 24 -17.81 -0.75 -2.57
CA THR A 24 -17.93 -2.10 -3.13
C THR A 24 -16.56 -2.59 -3.61
N LEU A 25 -16.19 -3.80 -3.18
CA LEU A 25 -15.14 -4.61 -3.80
C LEU A 25 -15.77 -5.75 -4.58
N ALA A 26 -15.28 -5.99 -5.78
CA ALA A 26 -15.73 -7.10 -6.63
C ALA A 26 -14.51 -7.85 -7.17
N TRP A 27 -14.49 -9.16 -6.98
CA TRP A 27 -13.51 -10.07 -7.58
C TRP A 27 -14.16 -10.80 -8.75
N LYS A 28 -13.54 -10.69 -9.91
CA LYS A 28 -13.89 -11.43 -11.11
C LYS A 28 -12.72 -12.37 -11.44
N PRO A 29 -12.80 -13.66 -11.08
CA PRO A 29 -11.80 -14.64 -11.47
C PRO A 29 -11.83 -14.85 -12.99
N ASN A 30 -10.70 -15.34 -13.56
CA ASN A 30 -10.68 -15.73 -14.97
C ASN A 30 -11.64 -16.90 -15.22
N ASP A 31 -11.66 -17.84 -14.25
CA ASP A 31 -12.57 -18.99 -14.25
C ASP A 31 -13.40 -19.00 -12.97
N GLY A 32 -14.70 -19.14 -13.10
CA GLY A 32 -15.59 -19.22 -11.95
C GLY A 32 -16.57 -18.05 -11.79
N ARG A 33 -17.22 -18.01 -10.64
CA ARG A 33 -18.24 -17.00 -10.36
C ARG A 33 -17.66 -15.75 -9.71
N PRO A 34 -18.08 -14.55 -10.14
CA PRO A 34 -17.68 -13.31 -9.46
C PRO A 34 -18.24 -13.28 -8.03
N SER A 35 -17.46 -12.66 -7.13
CA SER A 35 -17.87 -12.38 -5.75
C SER A 35 -17.75 -10.90 -5.45
N ARG A 36 -18.47 -10.42 -4.45
CA ARG A 36 -18.45 -9.02 -4.04
C ARG A 36 -18.69 -8.87 -2.54
N THR A 37 -18.14 -7.81 -1.99
CA THR A 37 -18.38 -7.37 -0.61
C THR A 37 -18.46 -5.85 -0.56
N MET A 38 -18.86 -5.31 0.59
CA MET A 38 -18.84 -3.87 0.85
C MET A 38 -17.91 -3.58 2.02
N LEU A 39 -16.99 -2.65 1.82
CA LEU A 39 -16.08 -2.16 2.85
C LEU A 39 -16.72 -1.02 3.62
N GLN A 40 -16.27 -0.87 4.86
CA GLN A 40 -16.42 0.38 5.59
C GLN A 40 -15.33 1.34 5.11
N GLY A 41 -15.71 2.43 4.46
CA GLY A 41 -14.79 3.42 3.92
C GLY A 41 -14.46 3.26 2.43
N LEU A 42 -14.00 4.35 1.83
CA LEU A 42 -13.65 4.42 0.42
C LEU A 42 -12.29 3.76 0.16
N PRO A 43 -12.20 2.75 -0.72
CA PRO A 43 -10.93 2.13 -1.09
C PRO A 43 -10.01 3.12 -1.83
N THR A 44 -8.76 3.21 -1.42
CA THR A 44 -7.76 4.13 -2.01
C THR A 44 -6.58 3.41 -2.64
N VAL A 45 -6.22 2.23 -2.14
CA VAL A 45 -5.14 1.39 -2.64
C VAL A 45 -5.48 -0.09 -2.48
N LEU A 46 -5.03 -0.91 -3.43
CA LEU A 46 -5.21 -2.35 -3.45
C LEU A 46 -3.84 -3.02 -3.62
N LEU A 47 -3.57 -4.08 -2.85
CA LEU A 47 -2.39 -4.92 -2.98
C LEU A 47 -2.81 -6.38 -2.97
N ALA A 48 -2.53 -7.11 -4.06
CA ALA A 48 -2.74 -8.56 -4.09
C ALA A 48 -1.71 -9.29 -3.26
N LEU A 49 -2.17 -10.22 -2.47
CA LEU A 49 -1.36 -11.11 -1.65
C LEU A 49 -1.43 -12.50 -2.24
N ARG A 50 -0.27 -13.16 -2.34
CA ARG A 50 -0.17 -14.53 -2.85
C ARG A 50 0.08 -15.47 -1.71
N GLY A 51 -0.59 -16.60 -1.72
CA GLY A 51 -0.24 -17.71 -0.86
C GLY A 51 1.16 -18.26 -1.21
N PRO A 52 1.78 -19.04 -0.31
CA PRO A 52 3.17 -19.51 -0.45
C PRO A 52 3.44 -20.31 -1.73
N MET A 53 2.42 -20.80 -2.39
CA MET A 53 2.53 -21.73 -3.53
C MET A 53 1.72 -21.30 -4.77
N GLY A 54 1.19 -20.06 -4.84
CA GLY A 54 0.44 -19.85 -6.03
C GLY A 54 -0.48 -18.67 -6.23
N PRO A 55 -1.80 -18.87 -6.36
CA PRO A 55 -2.75 -17.86 -6.77
C PRO A 55 -2.90 -16.75 -5.72
N VAL A 56 -3.51 -15.65 -6.15
CA VAL A 56 -3.94 -14.61 -5.22
C VAL A 56 -5.03 -15.16 -4.34
N ASP A 57 -4.78 -15.24 -3.04
CA ASP A 57 -5.70 -15.79 -2.03
C ASP A 57 -6.23 -14.72 -1.06
N ALA A 58 -5.58 -13.55 -1.05
CA ALA A 58 -6.00 -12.42 -0.25
C ALA A 58 -5.69 -11.07 -0.94
N VAL A 59 -6.27 -10.01 -0.41
CA VAL A 59 -6.01 -8.62 -0.81
C VAL A 59 -5.88 -7.74 0.42
N ALA A 60 -4.88 -6.86 0.44
CA ALA A 60 -4.83 -5.76 1.37
C ALA A 60 -5.45 -4.51 0.73
N VAL A 61 -6.35 -3.86 1.43
CA VAL A 61 -7.10 -2.69 0.98
C VAL A 61 -6.86 -1.55 1.95
N GLY A 62 -6.29 -0.46 1.45
CA GLY A 62 -6.22 0.80 2.19
C GLY A 62 -7.45 1.66 1.91
N THR A 63 -7.90 2.41 2.92
CA THR A 63 -9.09 3.26 2.82
C THR A 63 -8.78 4.74 3.01
N ALA A 64 -9.73 5.59 2.64
CA ALA A 64 -9.66 7.03 2.86
C ALA A 64 -9.65 7.41 4.35
N ASP A 65 -10.24 6.56 5.20
CA ASP A 65 -10.33 6.78 6.65
C ASP A 65 -9.06 6.35 7.40
N GLY A 66 -8.08 5.79 6.67
CA GLY A 66 -6.80 5.36 7.27
C GLY A 66 -6.81 3.91 7.77
N ASP A 67 -7.81 3.13 7.41
CA ASP A 67 -7.82 1.70 7.70
C ASP A 67 -7.08 0.91 6.62
N VAL A 68 -6.41 -0.16 7.04
CA VAL A 68 -5.91 -1.23 6.16
C VAL A 68 -6.63 -2.52 6.54
N VAL A 69 -7.34 -3.11 5.59
CA VAL A 69 -8.10 -4.35 5.79
C VAL A 69 -7.55 -5.44 4.89
N VAL A 70 -7.24 -6.60 5.46
CA VAL A 70 -6.83 -7.79 4.71
C VAL A 70 -8.02 -8.72 4.59
N LEU A 71 -8.37 -9.08 3.36
CA LEU A 71 -9.53 -9.91 3.04
C LEU A 71 -9.11 -11.13 2.22
N THR A 72 -9.68 -12.29 2.51
CA THR A 72 -9.52 -13.47 1.66
C THR A 72 -10.21 -13.32 0.32
N ILE A 73 -9.75 -13.99 -0.73
CA ILE A 73 -10.39 -14.11 -2.02
C ILE A 73 -10.72 -15.60 -2.26
N PRO A 74 -11.91 -15.95 -2.72
CA PRO A 74 -13.01 -15.09 -3.19
C PRO A 74 -14.06 -14.74 -2.13
N ARG A 75 -13.91 -15.17 -0.88
CA ARG A 75 -14.96 -15.06 0.16
C ARG A 75 -15.04 -13.69 0.81
N PHE A 76 -13.97 -12.89 0.74
CA PHE A 76 -13.84 -11.59 1.41
C PHE A 76 -14.00 -11.65 2.95
N GLU A 77 -13.55 -12.75 3.55
CA GLU A 77 -13.46 -12.86 5.01
C GLU A 77 -12.32 -11.98 5.51
N THR A 78 -12.57 -11.21 6.56
CA THR A 78 -11.53 -10.33 7.15
C THR A 78 -10.52 -11.19 7.91
N VAL A 79 -9.26 -11.13 7.49
CA VAL A 79 -8.12 -11.77 8.16
C VAL A 79 -7.49 -10.84 9.18
N ALA A 80 -7.27 -9.58 8.80
CA ALA A 80 -6.69 -8.56 9.66
C ALA A 80 -7.29 -7.18 9.37
N LYS A 81 -7.34 -6.34 10.41
CA LYS A 81 -7.72 -4.92 10.28
C LYS A 81 -6.80 -4.06 11.13
N PHE A 82 -6.28 -2.99 10.54
CA PHE A 82 -5.40 -2.01 11.16
C PHE A 82 -6.02 -0.62 11.00
N SER A 83 -5.97 0.20 12.04
CA SER A 83 -6.51 1.57 12.03
C SER A 83 -5.41 2.55 12.38
N LEU A 84 -4.94 3.32 11.40
CA LEU A 84 -3.76 4.19 11.55
C LEU A 84 -4.09 5.56 12.12
N LYS A 85 -5.33 6.03 11.96
CA LYS A 85 -5.79 7.37 12.38
C LYS A 85 -4.91 8.53 11.86
N SER A 86 -4.21 8.33 10.74
CA SER A 86 -3.25 9.29 10.16
C SER A 86 -3.61 9.70 8.72
N GLY A 87 -4.91 9.77 8.45
CA GLY A 87 -5.43 10.14 7.14
C GLY A 87 -5.44 8.99 6.14
N SER A 88 -5.86 9.29 4.92
CA SER A 88 -6.04 8.33 3.84
C SER A 88 -4.78 7.51 3.57
N VAL A 89 -4.94 6.19 3.46
CA VAL A 89 -3.86 5.29 3.00
C VAL A 89 -3.59 5.54 1.53
N ARG A 90 -2.33 5.73 1.17
CA ARG A 90 -1.91 6.08 -0.20
C ARG A 90 -1.02 5.03 -0.86
N ALA A 91 -0.28 4.29 -0.07
CA ALA A 91 0.62 3.25 -0.53
C ALA A 91 0.65 2.09 0.45
N ILE A 92 0.74 0.86 -0.05
CA ILE A 92 0.94 -0.36 0.74
C ILE A 92 1.99 -1.19 0.01
N THR A 93 2.99 -1.68 0.75
CA THR A 93 4.00 -2.61 0.26
C THR A 93 4.12 -3.78 1.21
N LEU A 94 4.15 -5.00 0.68
CA LEU A 94 4.39 -6.20 1.46
C LEU A 94 5.89 -6.33 1.74
N LEU A 95 6.24 -6.59 3.01
CA LEU A 95 7.63 -6.77 3.46
C LEU A 95 8.04 -8.25 3.44
N ASN A 96 7.10 -9.13 3.76
CA ASN A 96 7.37 -10.56 3.85
C ASN A 96 6.16 -11.34 3.33
N GLU A 97 6.39 -12.24 2.38
CA GLU A 97 5.33 -13.08 1.78
C GLU A 97 4.78 -14.14 2.74
N GLY A 98 5.51 -14.50 3.79
CA GLY A 98 5.09 -15.51 4.78
C GLY A 98 4.26 -14.99 5.96
N SER A 99 4.16 -13.69 6.12
CA SER A 99 3.36 -13.02 7.15
C SER A 99 2.78 -11.74 6.57
N PHE A 100 1.59 -11.31 7.05
CA PHE A 100 1.03 -10.03 6.64
C PHE A 100 1.77 -8.88 7.33
N HIS A 101 2.99 -8.65 6.86
CA HIS A 101 3.84 -7.57 7.31
C HIS A 101 3.96 -6.53 6.20
N PHE A 102 3.45 -5.32 6.44
CA PHE A 102 3.34 -4.26 5.45
C PHE A 102 4.06 -2.99 5.88
N LEU A 103 4.59 -2.25 4.89
CA LEU A 103 4.79 -0.81 5.01
C LEU A 103 3.60 -0.08 4.41
N VAL A 104 3.14 0.94 5.10
CA VAL A 104 1.98 1.75 4.69
C VAL A 104 2.31 3.22 4.76
N GLY A 105 2.06 3.92 3.67
CA GLY A 105 2.20 5.37 3.56
C GLY A 105 0.85 6.07 3.50
N THR A 106 0.75 7.23 4.16
CA THR A 106 -0.49 7.98 4.27
C THR A 106 -0.46 9.32 3.54
N GLN A 107 -1.62 9.94 3.40
CA GLN A 107 -1.78 11.26 2.82
C GLN A 107 -1.06 12.37 3.62
N HIS A 108 -0.88 12.18 4.93
CA HIS A 108 -0.17 13.14 5.77
C HIS A 108 1.32 12.83 5.91
N GLY A 109 1.86 11.97 5.04
CA GLY A 109 3.29 11.66 5.00
C GLY A 109 3.76 10.64 6.03
N ALA A 110 2.88 10.14 6.90
CA ALA A 110 3.26 9.14 7.89
C ALA A 110 3.51 7.79 7.22
N VAL A 111 4.59 7.12 7.65
CA VAL A 111 4.96 5.77 7.24
C VAL A 111 4.86 4.85 8.45
N TRP A 112 4.14 3.75 8.27
CA TRP A 112 3.82 2.78 9.30
C TRP A 112 4.31 1.39 8.91
N SER A 113 4.74 0.62 9.90
CA SER A 113 4.90 -0.83 9.80
C SER A 113 3.70 -1.50 10.45
N LEU A 114 3.04 -2.38 9.71
CA LEU A 114 1.92 -3.18 10.18
C LEU A 114 2.32 -4.65 10.20
N CYS A 115 2.11 -5.31 11.29
CA CYS A 115 2.41 -6.73 11.43
C CYS A 115 1.19 -7.47 11.96
N ASP A 116 0.79 -8.53 11.24
CA ASP A 116 -0.20 -9.49 11.72
C ASP A 116 0.43 -10.37 12.79
N GLY A 117 -0.26 -10.55 13.88
CA GLY A 117 0.15 -11.37 15.01
C GLY A 117 -0.99 -11.48 16.02
N ARG A 118 -0.73 -12.07 17.21
CA ARG A 118 -1.75 -12.17 18.29
C ARG A 118 -2.38 -10.82 18.67
N GLN A 119 -1.71 -9.72 18.32
CA GLN A 119 -2.21 -8.34 18.42
C GLN A 119 -1.75 -7.63 17.16
N ASN A 120 -2.66 -7.32 16.24
CA ASN A 120 -2.38 -6.51 15.06
C ASN A 120 -1.60 -5.25 15.45
N ARG A 121 -0.28 -5.24 15.20
CA ARG A 121 0.60 -4.16 15.64
C ARG A 121 0.72 -3.11 14.55
N CYS A 122 0.53 -1.85 14.93
CA CYS A 122 0.75 -0.68 14.09
C CYS A 122 1.88 0.14 14.70
N ASN A 123 3.04 0.17 14.05
CA ASN A 123 4.18 0.95 14.52
C ASN A 123 4.40 2.13 13.58
N HIS A 124 4.28 3.35 14.10
CA HIS A 124 4.70 4.54 13.36
C HIS A 124 6.22 4.55 13.28
N LEU A 125 6.76 4.59 12.06
CA LEU A 125 8.21 4.61 11.83
C LEU A 125 8.74 6.03 11.75
N PHE A 126 8.18 6.83 10.85
CA PHE A 126 8.56 8.23 10.63
C PHE A 126 7.49 8.97 9.83
N SER A 127 7.66 10.28 9.70
CA SER A 127 6.84 11.11 8.81
C SER A 127 7.73 11.93 7.88
N ILE A 128 7.19 12.25 6.69
CA ILE A 128 7.70 13.25 5.76
C ILE A 128 6.63 14.33 5.62
N ASP A 129 7.02 15.55 5.22
CA ASP A 129 6.12 16.70 5.17
C ASP A 129 5.12 16.69 4.01
N THR A 130 5.14 15.64 3.21
CA THR A 130 4.36 15.55 1.97
C THR A 130 3.68 14.19 1.83
N PRO A 131 2.54 14.10 1.10
CA PRO A 131 1.82 12.85 0.93
C PRO A 131 2.68 11.73 0.32
N VAL A 132 2.62 10.53 0.89
CA VAL A 132 3.29 9.36 0.31
C VAL A 132 2.53 8.92 -0.94
N SER A 133 3.20 8.79 -2.08
CA SER A 133 2.59 8.29 -3.32
C SER A 133 2.98 6.85 -3.66
N SER A 134 4.15 6.39 -3.24
CA SER A 134 4.56 4.99 -3.31
C SER A 134 5.61 4.66 -2.27
N LEU A 135 5.69 3.39 -1.90
CA LEU A 135 6.67 2.81 -1.01
C LEU A 135 7.31 1.59 -1.66
N HIS A 136 8.59 1.39 -1.42
CA HIS A 136 9.32 0.20 -1.81
C HIS A 136 10.43 -0.07 -0.81
N LEU A 137 10.67 -1.35 -0.48
CA LEU A 137 11.78 -1.78 0.35
C LEU A 137 12.82 -2.48 -0.53
N GLU A 138 14.07 -2.04 -0.46
CA GLU A 138 15.21 -2.66 -1.13
C GLU A 138 16.34 -2.87 -0.12
N GLY A 139 16.55 -4.13 0.29
CA GLY A 139 17.42 -4.44 1.43
C GLY A 139 16.91 -3.77 2.70
N GLU A 140 17.75 -2.94 3.31
CA GLU A 140 17.40 -2.13 4.51
C GLU A 140 16.92 -0.71 4.14
N ASN A 141 16.78 -0.38 2.87
CA ASN A 141 16.39 0.94 2.43
C ASN A 141 14.90 1.00 2.11
N VAL A 142 14.19 1.88 2.82
CA VAL A 142 12.82 2.27 2.52
C VAL A 142 12.85 3.43 1.54
N HIS A 143 12.42 3.18 0.33
CA HIS A 143 12.27 4.17 -0.71
C HIS A 143 10.87 4.74 -0.69
N ILE A 144 10.74 6.05 -0.49
CA ILE A 144 9.48 6.76 -0.40
C ILE A 144 9.41 7.75 -1.56
N ARG A 145 8.38 7.66 -2.37
CA ARG A 145 8.09 8.67 -3.38
C ARG A 145 6.95 9.57 -2.91
N SER A 146 7.16 10.87 -3.03
CA SER A 146 6.16 11.90 -2.75
C SER A 146 6.16 12.91 -3.90
N GLY A 147 5.23 12.75 -4.84
CA GLY A 147 5.26 13.53 -6.08
C GLY A 147 6.58 13.35 -6.85
N TRP A 148 7.35 14.43 -6.93
CA TRP A 148 8.67 14.45 -7.61
C TRP A 148 9.84 14.20 -6.67
N ILE A 149 9.61 14.10 -5.37
CA ILE A 149 10.63 13.92 -4.35
C ILE A 149 10.75 12.43 -4.05
N HIS A 150 11.99 11.96 -3.96
CA HIS A 150 12.34 10.62 -3.56
C HIS A 150 13.13 10.70 -2.26
N HIS A 151 12.62 10.11 -1.19
CA HIS A 151 13.28 9.98 0.09
C HIS A 151 13.76 8.55 0.26
N VAL A 152 14.93 8.39 0.87
CA VAL A 152 15.45 7.09 1.29
C VAL A 152 15.67 7.14 2.80
N ARG A 153 15.27 6.07 3.50
CA ARG A 153 15.49 5.88 4.93
C ARG A 153 15.97 4.47 5.16
N THR A 154 16.97 4.31 6.02
CA THR A 154 17.43 2.97 6.40
C THR A 154 16.59 2.42 7.55
N TRP A 155 16.13 1.20 7.41
CA TRP A 155 15.34 0.49 8.40
C TRP A 155 15.62 -1.01 8.34
N ASP A 156 15.90 -1.62 9.49
CA ASP A 156 16.27 -3.03 9.61
C ASP A 156 15.09 -4.03 9.51
N GLY A 157 13.88 -3.49 9.31
CA GLY A 157 12.66 -4.31 9.21
C GLY A 157 12.07 -4.75 10.56
N THR A 158 12.77 -4.53 11.66
CA THR A 158 12.37 -5.04 12.99
C THR A 158 12.30 -3.98 14.07
N SER A 159 13.20 -2.97 14.03
CA SER A 159 13.27 -1.92 15.05
C SER A 159 12.21 -0.83 14.83
N HIS A 160 11.93 -0.08 15.89
CA HIS A 160 11.13 1.15 15.81
C HIS A 160 11.99 2.36 15.37
N GLU A 161 13.31 2.18 15.27
CA GLU A 161 14.25 3.25 14.93
C GLU A 161 14.59 3.20 13.45
N VAL A 162 14.27 4.31 12.76
CA VAL A 162 14.69 4.56 11.40
C VAL A 162 15.90 5.49 11.43
N LYS A 163 17.04 5.02 10.94
CA LYS A 163 18.22 5.87 10.83
C LYS A 163 18.00 6.88 9.70
N ASN A 164 18.15 8.15 10.02
CA ASN A 164 18.11 9.24 9.04
C ASN A 164 19.36 9.23 8.16
N THR A 165 19.44 8.35 7.18
CA THR A 165 20.32 8.54 6.04
C THR A 165 19.59 9.44 5.06
N SER A 166 19.73 10.77 5.23
CA SER A 166 18.99 11.74 4.45
C SER A 166 19.61 11.90 3.07
N GLU A 167 19.23 11.06 2.15
CA GLU A 167 19.36 11.36 0.73
C GLU A 167 17.96 11.65 0.18
N SER A 168 17.67 12.94 -0.01
CA SER A 168 16.48 13.36 -0.72
C SER A 168 16.88 13.72 -2.15
N TYR A 169 16.30 13.03 -3.13
CA TYR A 169 16.59 13.27 -4.55
C TYR A 169 15.37 13.86 -5.23
N ILE A 170 15.59 14.89 -6.06
CA ILE A 170 14.57 15.37 -7.00
C ILE A 170 14.66 14.53 -8.26
N VAL A 171 13.59 13.80 -8.58
CA VAL A 171 13.48 13.08 -9.85
C VAL A 171 12.98 14.06 -10.91
N LYS A 172 13.89 14.62 -11.70
CA LYS A 172 13.51 15.40 -12.89
C LYS A 172 13.17 14.46 -14.04
N ARG A 173 11.89 14.38 -14.41
CA ARG A 173 11.48 13.70 -15.63
C ARG A 173 11.87 14.54 -16.84
N ARG A 174 12.85 14.12 -17.63
CA ARG A 174 13.03 14.69 -18.98
C ARG A 174 11.87 14.23 -19.86
N ARG A 175 11.07 15.18 -20.31
CA ARG A 175 9.88 14.94 -21.16
C ARG A 175 10.18 14.25 -22.50
N ARG A 176 11.44 14.05 -22.90
CA ARG A 176 11.83 13.54 -24.24
C ARG A 176 12.46 12.15 -24.30
N LEU A 177 12.96 11.55 -23.21
CA LEU A 177 13.78 10.32 -23.33
C LEU A 177 13.50 9.26 -22.27
N GLY A 178 12.52 9.39 -21.37
CA GLY A 178 12.21 8.35 -20.38
C GLY A 178 13.29 8.12 -19.30
N GLU A 179 14.38 8.85 -19.31
CA GLU A 179 15.46 8.72 -18.33
C GLU A 179 15.16 9.55 -17.07
N ALA A 180 15.28 8.94 -15.91
CA ALA A 180 15.21 9.61 -14.62
C ALA A 180 16.62 10.06 -14.19
N TYR A 181 16.81 11.35 -13.95
CA TYR A 181 18.04 11.88 -13.37
C TYR A 181 17.83 12.09 -11.87
N HIS A 182 18.72 11.51 -11.07
CA HIS A 182 18.83 11.78 -9.66
C HIS A 182 19.81 12.94 -9.45
N LEU A 183 19.33 14.05 -8.94
CA LEU A 183 20.18 15.16 -8.53
C LEU A 183 20.15 15.23 -6.99
N PRO A 184 21.32 15.33 -6.30
CA PRO A 184 21.35 15.58 -4.88
C PRO A 184 20.72 16.96 -4.59
N TYR A 185 20.01 17.06 -3.48
CA TYR A 185 19.49 18.33 -2.98
C TYR A 185 20.67 19.20 -2.57
N PRO A 186 20.77 20.47 -2.98
CA PRO A 186 21.72 21.39 -2.37
C PRO A 186 21.36 21.54 -0.89
N ALA A 187 22.37 21.45 -0.05
CA ALA A 187 22.27 21.63 1.39
C ALA A 187 21.80 23.05 1.74
#